data_ee04eea7efaeb00d9d342476505be79d
#
_entry.id   ee04eea7efaeb00d9d342476505be79d
#
_cell.length_a   1.000
_cell.length_b   1.000
_cell.length_c   1.000
_cell.angle_alpha   90.00
_cell.angle_beta   90.00
_cell.angle_gamma   90.00
#
_symmetry.space_group_name_H-M   'P 1'
#
loop_
_entity.id
_entity.type
_entity.pdbx_description
1 polymer ?
#
loop_
_entity_poly.entity_id
_entity_poly.type
_entity_poly.pdbx_seq_one_letter_code
_entity_poly.pdbx_strand_id
1 'polypeptide(L)'
;VDNKGTMTVTDPESIGIQVDGDQAVVNNEGESAITNGGTGTQINGDDATANNNGKTTVDGKDSTGTEIAGNNGKVIQDGDLDVSGGGHGIDITGDSATVDNKGTMTVTDPESIGIQIDGDQAIVNNEGESTITNGGTGTQINGNDATANNSGKTTVDGKDSTGTKIAGNFGFVNLYRSLTLPGGAHGVANSGD
;
A
#
# COMPACT_ATOMS: atom_id res chain seq x y z
N VAL A 1 11.57 -1.75 16.63
CA VAL A 1 11.38 -3.22 16.62
C VAL A 1 12.02 -3.78 15.36
N ASP A 2 12.81 -4.87 15.51
CA ASP A 2 13.41 -5.55 14.36
C ASP A 2 12.85 -6.98 14.28
N ASN A 3 12.20 -7.31 13.18
CA ASN A 3 11.75 -8.65 12.86
C ASN A 3 12.63 -9.25 11.75
N LYS A 4 13.41 -10.26 12.07
CA LYS A 4 14.29 -10.98 11.11
C LYS A 4 13.75 -12.36 10.73
N GLY A 5 12.74 -12.82 11.44
CA GLY A 5 12.06 -14.08 11.19
C GLY A 5 10.83 -13.95 10.31
N THR A 6 10.30 -15.08 9.87
CA THR A 6 9.02 -15.14 9.19
C THR A 6 7.88 -14.78 10.14
N MET A 7 7.00 -13.90 9.72
CA MET A 7 5.78 -13.54 10.44
C MET A 7 4.58 -14.16 9.73
N THR A 8 3.74 -14.88 10.47
CA THR A 8 2.49 -15.44 9.93
C THR A 8 1.32 -15.02 10.82
N VAL A 9 0.35 -14.35 10.25
CA VAL A 9 -0.86 -13.88 10.92
C VAL A 9 -2.06 -14.45 10.17
N THR A 10 -2.87 -15.27 10.84
CA THR A 10 -3.89 -16.10 10.16
C THR A 10 -5.31 -15.94 10.69
N ASP A 11 -5.50 -15.24 11.80
CA ASP A 11 -6.80 -15.11 12.42
C ASP A 11 -7.30 -13.66 12.40
N PRO A 12 -8.61 -13.45 12.36
CA PRO A 12 -9.19 -12.11 12.44
C PRO A 12 -8.72 -11.36 13.68
N GLU A 13 -8.49 -10.05 13.53
CA GLU A 13 -8.06 -9.15 14.62
C GLU A 13 -6.68 -9.49 15.23
N SER A 14 -5.99 -10.52 14.73
CA SER A 14 -4.63 -10.84 15.18
C SER A 14 -3.62 -9.85 14.60
N ILE A 15 -2.69 -9.39 15.44
CA ILE A 15 -1.64 -8.45 15.04
C ILE A 15 -0.27 -9.10 15.28
N GLY A 16 0.57 -9.14 14.25
CA GLY A 16 1.91 -9.72 14.34
C GLY A 16 2.86 -8.85 15.15
N ILE A 17 2.94 -7.56 14.82
CA ILE A 17 3.73 -6.55 15.51
C ILE A 17 2.84 -5.35 15.80
N GLN A 18 2.70 -4.97 17.07
CA GLN A 18 2.03 -3.74 17.48
C GLN A 18 3.01 -2.83 18.20
N VAL A 19 3.02 -1.55 17.82
CA VAL A 19 3.83 -0.52 18.47
C VAL A 19 2.96 0.72 18.70
N ASP A 20 2.88 1.13 19.97
CA ASP A 20 2.13 2.33 20.35
C ASP A 20 3.14 3.42 20.77
N GLY A 21 3.20 4.50 20.03
CA GLY A 21 4.06 5.66 20.35
C GLY A 21 4.60 6.38 19.12
N ASP A 22 4.85 7.66 19.32
CA ASP A 22 5.39 8.53 18.27
C ASP A 22 6.85 8.15 17.92
N GLN A 23 7.24 8.45 16.69
CA GLN A 23 8.59 8.18 16.17
C GLN A 23 8.97 6.69 16.22
N ALA A 24 7.99 5.82 16.25
CA ALA A 24 8.21 4.38 16.26
C ALA A 24 8.88 3.93 14.95
N VAL A 25 9.82 2.97 15.06
CA VAL A 25 10.46 2.35 13.90
C VAL A 25 10.30 0.85 13.97
N VAL A 26 9.75 0.25 12.91
CA VAL A 26 9.65 -1.19 12.72
C VAL A 26 10.44 -1.59 11.48
N ASN A 27 11.35 -2.54 11.62
CA ASN A 27 12.12 -3.12 10.52
C ASN A 27 11.69 -4.58 10.32
N ASN A 28 11.06 -4.88 9.20
CA ASN A 28 10.70 -6.23 8.77
C ASN A 28 11.68 -6.71 7.71
N GLU A 29 12.67 -7.51 8.10
CA GLU A 29 13.64 -8.12 7.18
C GLU A 29 13.17 -9.50 6.69
N GLY A 30 12.32 -10.18 7.47
CA GLY A 30 11.77 -11.48 7.13
C GLY A 30 10.49 -11.41 6.30
N GLU A 31 10.08 -12.55 5.78
CA GLU A 31 8.81 -12.66 5.04
C GLU A 31 7.61 -12.51 5.97
N SER A 32 6.56 -11.85 5.49
CA SER A 32 5.30 -11.67 6.20
C SER A 32 4.14 -12.25 5.38
N ALA A 33 3.34 -13.11 6.01
CA ALA A 33 2.13 -13.70 5.43
C ALA A 33 0.93 -13.38 6.33
N ILE A 34 -0.02 -12.61 5.81
CA ILE A 34 -1.19 -12.14 6.55
C ILE A 34 -2.45 -12.60 5.83
N THR A 35 -3.34 -13.27 6.57
CA THR A 35 -4.58 -13.82 5.99
C THR A 35 -5.76 -13.64 6.96
N ASN A 36 -6.98 -13.84 6.42
CA ASN A 36 -8.21 -13.93 7.23
C ASN A 36 -8.50 -12.74 8.16
N GLY A 37 -8.19 -11.51 7.76
CA GLY A 37 -8.50 -10.33 8.55
C GLY A 37 -7.48 -9.99 9.64
N GLY A 38 -6.26 -10.52 9.54
CA GLY A 38 -5.17 -10.16 10.44
C GLY A 38 -4.41 -8.92 9.98
N THR A 39 -3.63 -8.31 10.89
CA THR A 39 -2.71 -7.20 10.60
C THR A 39 -1.26 -7.65 10.85
N GLY A 40 -0.39 -7.49 9.87
CA GLY A 40 1.01 -7.85 10.01
C GLY A 40 1.74 -6.93 10.98
N THR A 41 1.83 -5.65 10.64
CA THR A 41 2.46 -4.61 11.47
C THR A 41 1.46 -3.47 11.68
N GLN A 42 1.23 -3.10 12.92
CA GLN A 42 0.41 -1.94 13.30
C GLN A 42 1.24 -0.95 14.13
N ILE A 43 1.26 0.30 13.71
CA ILE A 43 1.92 1.38 14.44
C ILE A 43 0.93 2.50 14.72
N ASN A 44 0.72 2.81 16.01
CA ASN A 44 -0.15 3.90 16.45
C ASN A 44 0.72 5.05 16.98
N GLY A 45 0.90 6.10 16.20
CA GLY A 45 1.68 7.27 16.60
C GLY A 45 2.14 8.10 15.40
N ASP A 46 2.43 9.36 15.68
CA ASP A 46 2.94 10.29 14.66
C ASP A 46 4.44 10.03 14.34
N ASP A 47 4.88 10.48 13.18
CA ASP A 47 6.27 10.35 12.71
C ASP A 47 6.78 8.89 12.67
N ALA A 48 5.90 7.92 12.57
CA ALA A 48 6.24 6.50 12.58
C ALA A 48 6.84 6.03 11.25
N THR A 49 7.73 5.04 11.31
CA THR A 49 8.34 4.45 10.11
C THR A 49 8.27 2.93 10.12
N ALA A 50 7.79 2.34 9.03
CA ALA A 50 7.88 0.90 8.76
C ALA A 50 8.79 0.65 7.56
N ASN A 51 9.83 -0.16 7.75
CA ASN A 51 10.75 -0.61 6.71
C ASN A 51 10.48 -2.09 6.43
N ASN A 52 9.90 -2.40 5.27
CA ASN A 52 9.57 -3.75 4.85
C ASN A 52 10.57 -4.23 3.78
N ASN A 53 11.63 -4.88 4.21
CA ASN A 53 12.68 -5.40 3.32
C ASN A 53 12.37 -6.81 2.83
N GLY A 54 11.61 -7.59 3.60
CA GLY A 54 11.14 -8.92 3.21
C GLY A 54 9.87 -8.86 2.38
N LYS A 55 9.55 -9.97 1.73
CA LYS A 55 8.29 -10.11 0.99
C LYS A 55 7.10 -10.03 1.93
N THR A 56 6.09 -9.25 1.56
CA THR A 56 4.79 -9.17 2.25
C THR A 56 3.70 -9.74 1.37
N THR A 57 2.98 -10.74 1.86
CA THR A 57 1.81 -11.33 1.21
C THR A 57 0.58 -11.08 2.07
N VAL A 58 -0.43 -10.47 1.47
CA VAL A 58 -1.71 -10.16 2.13
C VAL A 58 -2.82 -10.83 1.35
N ASP A 59 -3.58 -11.73 1.97
CA ASP A 59 -4.67 -12.44 1.32
C ASP A 59 -5.92 -12.46 2.21
N GLY A 60 -7.01 -12.07 1.63
CA GLY A 60 -8.32 -12.09 2.28
C GLY A 60 -8.79 -10.74 2.78
N LYS A 61 -10.11 -10.64 2.82
CA LYS A 61 -10.81 -9.43 3.24
C LYS A 61 -10.40 -9.02 4.66
N ASP A 62 -10.29 -7.72 4.87
CA ASP A 62 -9.93 -7.09 6.14
C ASP A 62 -8.50 -7.44 6.62
N SER A 63 -7.68 -8.12 5.77
CA SER A 63 -6.25 -8.34 6.05
C SER A 63 -5.43 -7.11 5.69
N THR A 64 -4.49 -6.71 6.55
CA THR A 64 -3.59 -5.57 6.30
C THR A 64 -2.13 -5.97 6.52
N GLY A 65 -1.27 -5.68 5.57
CA GLY A 65 0.16 -5.94 5.68
C GLY A 65 0.83 -5.02 6.69
N THR A 66 0.75 -3.71 6.44
CA THR A 66 1.28 -2.65 7.31
C THR A 66 0.24 -1.56 7.49
N GLU A 67 -0.09 -1.26 8.73
CA GLU A 67 -1.00 -0.19 9.13
C GLU A 67 -0.25 0.87 9.94
N ILE A 68 -0.42 2.14 9.59
CA ILE A 68 0.07 3.26 10.41
C ILE A 68 -1.09 4.21 10.67
N ALA A 69 -1.40 4.42 11.95
CA ALA A 69 -2.38 5.41 12.40
C ALA A 69 -1.65 6.60 13.05
N GLY A 70 -1.54 7.71 12.33
CA GLY A 70 -0.85 8.92 12.77
C GLY A 70 -0.34 9.75 11.60
N ASN A 71 -0.03 11.02 11.86
CA ASN A 71 0.49 11.94 10.86
C ASN A 71 1.97 11.68 10.56
N ASN A 72 2.42 12.11 9.37
CA ASN A 72 3.80 11.94 8.91
C ASN A 72 4.25 10.46 8.89
N GLY A 73 3.33 9.52 8.80
CA GLY A 73 3.64 8.10 8.69
C GLY A 73 4.48 7.80 7.45
N LYS A 74 5.49 6.96 7.59
CA LYS A 74 6.33 6.56 6.46
C LYS A 74 6.43 5.04 6.33
N VAL A 75 6.21 4.53 5.10
CA VAL A 75 6.49 3.13 4.76
C VAL A 75 7.53 3.08 3.65
N ILE A 76 8.58 2.29 3.84
CA ILE A 76 9.54 1.91 2.81
C ILE A 76 9.32 0.43 2.51
N GLN A 77 8.86 0.13 1.30
CA GLN A 77 8.60 -1.23 0.83
C GLN A 77 9.67 -1.62 -0.18
N ASP A 78 10.78 -2.17 0.29
CA ASP A 78 11.87 -2.66 -0.56
C ASP A 78 11.64 -4.10 -1.02
N GLY A 79 10.97 -4.93 -0.22
CA GLY A 79 10.53 -6.27 -0.58
C GLY A 79 9.28 -6.27 -1.47
N ASP A 80 8.99 -7.43 -2.08
CA ASP A 80 7.79 -7.57 -2.90
C ASP A 80 6.51 -7.51 -2.07
N LEU A 81 5.46 -6.92 -2.64
CA LEU A 81 4.14 -6.77 -2.03
C LEU A 81 3.09 -7.47 -2.90
N ASP A 82 2.55 -8.59 -2.42
CA ASP A 82 1.47 -9.32 -3.08
C ASP A 82 0.16 -9.17 -2.29
N VAL A 83 -0.88 -8.65 -2.93
CA VAL A 83 -2.18 -8.38 -2.29
C VAL A 83 -3.31 -9.04 -3.08
N SER A 84 -4.14 -9.83 -2.39
CA SER A 84 -5.27 -10.56 -2.98
C SER A 84 -6.44 -10.69 -2.02
N GLY A 85 -7.56 -11.19 -2.53
CA GLY A 85 -8.72 -11.55 -1.72
C GLY A 85 -9.43 -10.39 -1.02
N GLY A 86 -9.23 -9.14 -1.45
CA GLY A 86 -9.80 -7.95 -0.81
C GLY A 86 -8.96 -7.38 0.34
N GLY A 87 -7.68 -7.75 0.45
CA GLY A 87 -6.77 -7.22 1.46
C GLY A 87 -6.15 -5.88 1.09
N HIS A 88 -5.51 -5.24 2.08
CA HIS A 88 -4.72 -4.02 1.93
C HIS A 88 -3.24 -4.30 2.20
N GLY A 89 -2.37 -3.94 1.28
CA GLY A 89 -0.93 -4.13 1.47
C GLY A 89 -0.36 -3.16 2.49
N ILE A 90 -0.57 -1.87 2.24
CA ILE A 90 -0.18 -0.76 3.11
C ILE A 90 -1.41 0.12 3.32
N ASP A 91 -1.74 0.42 4.57
CA ASP A 91 -2.84 1.31 4.95
C ASP A 91 -2.33 2.38 5.92
N ILE A 92 -2.44 3.66 5.53
CA ILE A 92 -2.01 4.77 6.38
C ILE A 92 -3.18 5.72 6.57
N THR A 93 -3.49 6.00 7.84
CA THR A 93 -4.50 7.00 8.22
C THR A 93 -3.79 8.16 8.89
N GLY A 94 -3.78 9.32 8.23
CA GLY A 94 -3.15 10.55 8.72
C GLY A 94 -2.55 11.40 7.61
N ASP A 95 -2.34 12.66 7.92
CA ASP A 95 -1.84 13.64 6.95
C ASP A 95 -0.33 13.51 6.72
N SER A 96 0.13 14.01 5.57
CA SER A 96 1.54 14.09 5.20
C SER A 96 2.26 12.74 5.15
N ALA A 97 1.52 11.66 4.92
CA ALA A 97 2.07 10.32 4.81
C ALA A 97 2.95 10.14 3.57
N THR A 98 3.97 9.29 3.67
CA THR A 98 4.84 8.96 2.55
C THR A 98 5.01 7.45 2.41
N VAL A 99 4.81 6.93 1.19
CA VAL A 99 5.12 5.54 0.84
C VAL A 99 6.15 5.52 -0.28
N ASP A 100 7.28 4.86 -0.04
CA ASP A 100 8.31 4.58 -1.04
C ASP A 100 8.27 3.08 -1.37
N ASN A 101 7.66 2.69 -2.49
CA ASN A 101 7.63 1.31 -2.96
C ASN A 101 8.68 1.08 -4.03
N LYS A 102 9.69 0.28 -3.72
CA LYS A 102 10.78 -0.11 -4.63
C LYS A 102 10.69 -1.58 -5.06
N GLY A 103 10.02 -2.40 -4.27
CA GLY A 103 9.74 -3.80 -4.60
C GLY A 103 8.66 -3.94 -5.67
N THR A 104 8.49 -5.15 -6.18
CA THR A 104 7.38 -5.47 -7.09
C THR A 104 6.06 -5.45 -6.33
N MET A 105 5.06 -4.79 -6.88
CA MET A 105 3.70 -4.79 -6.32
C MET A 105 2.77 -5.57 -7.24
N THR A 106 2.13 -6.60 -6.70
CA THR A 106 1.09 -7.37 -7.39
C THR A 106 -0.22 -7.23 -6.63
N VAL A 107 -1.25 -6.72 -7.29
CA VAL A 107 -2.58 -6.57 -6.70
C VAL A 107 -3.59 -7.31 -7.57
N THR A 108 -4.28 -8.25 -6.95
CA THR A 108 -5.23 -9.12 -7.64
C THR A 108 -6.54 -9.17 -6.87
N ASP A 109 -7.64 -9.27 -7.58
CA ASP A 109 -9.01 -9.39 -7.09
C ASP A 109 -9.69 -8.07 -6.68
N PRO A 110 -11.01 -8.03 -6.79
CA PRO A 110 -11.80 -6.87 -6.37
C PRO A 110 -11.59 -6.54 -4.90
N GLU A 111 -11.66 -5.26 -4.57
CA GLU A 111 -11.44 -4.70 -3.24
C GLU A 111 -10.01 -4.81 -2.71
N SER A 112 -9.10 -5.51 -3.41
CA SER A 112 -7.67 -5.53 -3.04
C SER A 112 -7.01 -4.19 -3.37
N ILE A 113 -6.27 -3.63 -2.40
CA ILE A 113 -5.56 -2.36 -2.56
C ILE A 113 -4.09 -2.55 -2.17
N GLY A 114 -3.18 -2.21 -3.08
CA GLY A 114 -1.75 -2.29 -2.78
C GLY A 114 -1.33 -1.27 -1.73
N ILE A 115 -1.63 0.01 -1.98
CA ILE A 115 -1.32 1.13 -1.09
C ILE A 115 -2.57 1.98 -0.93
N GLN A 116 -3.05 2.16 0.29
CA GLN A 116 -4.11 3.08 0.65
C GLN A 116 -3.59 4.16 1.59
N ILE A 117 -3.98 5.40 1.34
CA ILE A 117 -3.70 6.52 2.24
C ILE A 117 -4.97 7.35 2.40
N ASP A 118 -5.41 7.52 3.65
CA ASP A 118 -6.52 8.39 4.03
C ASP A 118 -5.96 9.61 4.78
N GLY A 119 -5.69 10.70 4.06
CA GLY A 119 -5.13 11.94 4.61
C GLY A 119 -4.66 12.90 3.52
N ASP A 120 -4.55 14.17 3.89
CA ASP A 120 -4.10 15.23 3.00
C ASP A 120 -2.57 15.23 2.84
N GLN A 121 -2.08 15.80 1.73
CA GLN A 121 -0.66 15.99 1.44
C GLN A 121 0.15 14.68 1.36
N ALA A 122 -0.52 13.58 1.02
CA ALA A 122 0.11 12.27 0.89
C ALA A 122 1.05 12.20 -0.33
N ILE A 123 2.15 11.47 -0.19
CA ILE A 123 3.09 11.20 -1.29
C ILE A 123 3.30 9.70 -1.43
N VAL A 124 3.06 9.17 -2.63
CA VAL A 124 3.41 7.80 -2.99
C VAL A 124 4.45 7.81 -4.10
N ASN A 125 5.61 7.22 -3.86
CA ASN A 125 6.65 7.00 -4.84
C ASN A 125 6.68 5.51 -5.19
N ASN A 126 6.20 5.16 -6.37
CA ASN A 126 6.18 3.80 -6.87
C ASN A 126 7.28 3.60 -7.92
N GLU A 127 8.43 3.11 -7.47
CA GLU A 127 9.63 2.91 -8.29
C GLU A 127 9.71 1.48 -8.85
N GLY A 128 9.14 0.50 -8.14
CA GLY A 128 9.08 -0.90 -8.53
C GLY A 128 8.07 -1.19 -9.63
N GLU A 129 8.14 -2.38 -10.22
CA GLU A 129 7.11 -2.83 -11.16
C GLU A 129 5.78 -3.05 -10.45
N SER A 130 4.68 -2.64 -11.09
CA SER A 130 3.34 -2.87 -10.56
C SER A 130 2.48 -3.63 -11.56
N THR A 131 1.83 -4.69 -11.08
CA THR A 131 0.87 -5.48 -11.84
C THR A 131 -0.45 -5.52 -11.10
N ILE A 132 -1.49 -4.95 -11.68
CA ILE A 132 -2.82 -4.85 -11.08
C ILE A 132 -3.81 -5.57 -11.99
N THR A 133 -4.57 -6.53 -11.45
CA THR A 133 -5.48 -7.37 -12.24
C THR A 133 -6.79 -7.62 -11.52
N ASN A 134 -7.78 -8.14 -12.26
CA ASN A 134 -9.05 -8.66 -11.74
C ASN A 134 -9.83 -7.67 -10.85
N GLY A 135 -9.79 -6.38 -11.14
CA GLY A 135 -10.53 -5.38 -10.36
C GLY A 135 -9.77 -4.80 -9.16
N GLY A 136 -8.50 -5.14 -8.99
CA GLY A 136 -7.67 -4.57 -7.93
C GLY A 136 -7.31 -3.09 -8.15
N THR A 137 -6.87 -2.42 -7.09
CA THR A 137 -6.36 -1.04 -7.12
C THR A 137 -4.91 -1.01 -6.65
N GLY A 138 -4.00 -0.50 -7.47
CA GLY A 138 -2.59 -0.41 -7.11
C GLY A 138 -2.36 0.60 -5.99
N THR A 139 -2.70 1.87 -6.23
CA THR A 139 -2.58 2.95 -5.25
C THR A 139 -3.90 3.70 -5.14
N GLN A 140 -4.40 3.91 -3.93
CA GLN A 140 -5.56 4.74 -3.64
C GLN A 140 -5.19 5.81 -2.61
N ILE A 141 -5.46 7.07 -2.92
CA ILE A 141 -5.27 8.18 -1.99
C ILE A 141 -6.58 8.94 -1.85
N ASN A 142 -7.09 9.03 -0.63
CA ASN A 142 -8.28 9.78 -0.28
C ASN A 142 -7.85 11.02 0.52
N GLY A 143 -7.58 12.12 -0.17
CA GLY A 143 -7.12 13.36 0.46
C GLY A 143 -6.72 14.42 -0.56
N ASN A 144 -6.62 15.65 -0.10
CA ASN A 144 -6.25 16.80 -0.94
C ASN A 144 -4.73 16.96 -1.05
N ASP A 145 -4.28 17.69 -2.08
CA ASP A 145 -2.86 17.99 -2.30
C ASP A 145 -1.96 16.73 -2.38
N ALA A 146 -2.53 15.62 -2.79
CA ALA A 146 -1.83 14.34 -2.87
C ALA A 146 -0.96 14.22 -4.13
N THR A 147 0.14 13.49 -4.04
CA THR A 147 1.03 13.23 -5.17
C THR A 147 1.35 11.74 -5.30
N ALA A 148 1.10 11.16 -6.47
CA ALA A 148 1.54 9.82 -6.81
C ALA A 148 2.58 9.88 -7.95
N ASN A 149 3.79 9.43 -7.69
CA ASN A 149 4.89 9.35 -8.63
C ASN A 149 5.12 7.89 -9.03
N ASN A 150 4.79 7.54 -10.27
CA ASN A 150 4.99 6.20 -10.81
C ASN A 150 6.19 6.21 -11.75
N SER A 151 7.35 5.81 -11.27
CA SER A 151 8.58 5.69 -12.06
C SER A 151 8.91 4.23 -12.42
N GLY A 152 8.22 3.26 -11.87
CA GLY A 152 8.24 1.87 -12.29
C GLY A 152 7.34 1.58 -13.49
N LYS A 153 7.51 0.41 -14.09
CA LYS A 153 6.59 -0.07 -15.12
C LYS A 153 5.27 -0.48 -14.46
N THR A 154 4.14 0.00 -14.98
CA THR A 154 2.83 -0.36 -14.48
C THR A 154 2.01 -1.08 -15.54
N THR A 155 1.48 -2.24 -15.20
CA THR A 155 0.52 -3.00 -16.02
C THR A 155 -0.79 -3.10 -15.26
N VAL A 156 -1.88 -2.61 -15.85
CA VAL A 156 -3.22 -2.71 -15.26
C VAL A 156 -4.10 -3.45 -16.24
N ASP A 157 -4.56 -4.64 -15.87
CA ASP A 157 -5.33 -5.53 -16.75
C ASP A 157 -6.67 -5.90 -16.12
N GLY A 158 -7.67 -5.95 -16.98
CA GLY A 158 -9.01 -6.37 -16.61
C GLY A 158 -9.94 -5.20 -16.27
N LYS A 159 -11.21 -5.48 -16.47
CA LYS A 159 -12.27 -4.53 -16.15
C LYS A 159 -12.25 -4.20 -14.67
N ASP A 160 -12.50 -2.94 -14.35
CA ASP A 160 -12.55 -2.39 -13.00
C ASP A 160 -11.21 -2.35 -12.24
N SER A 161 -10.10 -2.80 -12.88
CA SER A 161 -8.75 -2.62 -12.33
C SER A 161 -8.30 -1.17 -12.46
N THR A 162 -7.66 -0.63 -11.42
CA THR A 162 -7.16 0.76 -11.40
C THR A 162 -5.70 0.82 -10.97
N GLY A 163 -4.85 1.47 -11.74
CA GLY A 163 -3.44 1.66 -11.40
C GLY A 163 -3.28 2.62 -10.23
N THR A 164 -3.72 3.87 -10.41
CA THR A 164 -3.68 4.91 -9.37
C THR A 164 -5.01 5.64 -9.32
N LYS A 165 -5.58 5.77 -8.12
CA LYS A 165 -6.80 6.52 -7.85
C LYS A 165 -6.51 7.61 -6.82
N ILE A 166 -6.88 8.85 -7.12
CA ILE A 166 -6.87 9.95 -6.16
C ILE A 166 -8.29 10.48 -6.03
N ALA A 167 -8.80 10.53 -4.80
CA ALA A 167 -10.08 11.12 -4.46
C ALA A 167 -9.81 12.32 -3.53
N GLY A 168 -9.84 13.52 -4.08
CA GLY A 168 -9.55 14.78 -3.39
C GLY A 168 -9.11 15.84 -4.38
N ASN A 169 -9.11 17.08 -3.92
CA ASN A 169 -8.76 18.24 -4.76
C ASN A 169 -7.24 18.37 -4.89
N PHE A 170 -6.78 18.93 -6.01
CA PHE A 170 -5.36 19.21 -6.29
C PHE A 170 -4.46 17.97 -6.25
N GLY A 171 -4.99 16.81 -6.64
CA GLY A 171 -4.20 15.57 -6.74
C GLY A 171 -3.36 15.54 -8.03
N PHE A 172 -2.10 15.11 -7.91
CA PHE A 172 -1.16 14.96 -9.02
C PHE A 172 -0.74 13.51 -9.21
N VAL A 173 -0.78 13.02 -10.45
CA VAL A 173 -0.20 11.73 -10.82
C VAL A 173 0.86 11.95 -11.89
N ASN A 174 2.08 11.60 -11.57
CA ASN A 174 3.23 11.69 -12.47
C ASN A 174 3.60 10.29 -12.96
N LEU A 175 3.53 10.07 -14.27
CA LEU A 175 3.91 8.81 -14.92
C LEU A 175 5.23 9.01 -15.65
N TYR A 176 6.31 8.40 -15.17
CA TYR A 176 7.65 8.53 -15.75
C TYR A 176 8.05 7.35 -16.62
N ARG A 177 7.28 6.25 -16.59
CA ARG A 177 7.55 5.00 -17.33
C ARG A 177 6.30 4.48 -18.03
N SER A 178 6.43 3.32 -18.66
CA SER A 178 5.36 2.69 -19.42
C SER A 178 4.19 2.29 -18.55
N LEU A 179 3.01 2.71 -18.98
CA LEU A 179 1.72 2.26 -18.48
C LEU A 179 1.06 1.41 -19.57
N THR A 180 0.73 0.16 -19.25
CA THR A 180 0.08 -0.77 -20.17
C THR A 180 -1.31 -1.10 -19.66
N LEU A 181 -2.34 -0.90 -20.49
CA LEU A 181 -3.75 -1.00 -20.11
C LEU A 181 -4.53 -1.94 -21.04
N PRO A 182 -4.38 -3.26 -20.93
CA PRO A 182 -5.30 -4.18 -21.61
C PRO A 182 -6.63 -4.30 -20.83
N GLY A 183 -7.63 -4.89 -21.46
CA GLY A 183 -8.83 -5.41 -20.78
C GLY A 183 -9.82 -4.39 -20.23
N GLY A 184 -9.75 -3.11 -20.63
CA GLY A 184 -10.69 -2.07 -20.15
C GLY A 184 -10.37 -1.52 -18.76
N ALA A 185 -9.13 -1.62 -18.35
CA ALA A 185 -8.61 -1.09 -17.09
C ALA A 185 -8.45 0.45 -17.10
N HIS A 186 -8.36 1.03 -15.91
CA HIS A 186 -8.07 2.45 -15.67
C HIS A 186 -6.62 2.64 -15.20
N GLY A 187 -5.83 3.39 -15.95
CA GLY A 187 -4.45 3.71 -15.54
C GLY A 187 -4.41 4.69 -14.37
N VAL A 188 -5.16 5.78 -14.52
CA VAL A 188 -5.31 6.83 -13.51
C VAL A 188 -6.79 7.22 -13.43
N ALA A 189 -7.30 7.30 -12.22
CA ALA A 189 -8.61 7.86 -11.92
C ALA A 189 -8.45 9.00 -10.91
N ASN A 190 -8.85 10.21 -11.28
CA ASN A 190 -8.89 11.37 -10.39
C ASN A 190 -10.35 11.84 -10.28
N SER A 191 -10.85 11.95 -9.06
CA SER A 191 -12.23 12.34 -8.78
C SER A 191 -12.32 13.61 -7.91
N GLY A 192 -11.33 14.47 -7.95
CA GLY A 192 -11.34 15.79 -7.35
C GLY A 192 -11.62 16.91 -8.36
N ASP A 193 -11.97 18.09 -7.86
CA ASP A 193 -12.12 19.34 -8.63
C ASP A 193 -10.75 20.04 -8.80
#